data_4a692b0e8dae2f559037d9865eeb97c9
#
_entry.id   4a692b0e8dae2f559037d9865eeb97c9
#
_cell.length_a   1.000
_cell.length_b   1.000
_cell.length_c   1.000
_cell.angle_alpha   90.00
_cell.angle_beta   90.00
_cell.angle_gamma   90.00
#
_symmetry.space_group_name_H-M   'P 1'
#
loop_
_entity.id
_entity.type
_entity.pdbx_description
1 polymer ?
#
loop_
_entity_poly.entity_id
_entity_poly.type
_entity_poly.pdbx_seq_one_letter_code
_entity_poly.pdbx_strand_id
1 'polypeptide(L)'
;MGHGPSSSHTMGPMRAAQMFLERNRGAVRFNVTLYGSLAATGKGHMTDAAILEVLQPVAKTNITWEPKTFLPFHPNGMLFESYNESGEELDTWTVYSIGGGTLANESFNELRTEQVYDMHTIKEIQAWCEKTGHSYWEYVEQHEGPSIWDYLAEVWEVMQDAVRRGLEAELSLIHI
;
A
#
# COMPACT_ATOMS: atom_id res chain seq x y z
N MET A 1 0.05 8.74 4.33
CA MET A 1 -0.70 8.70 3.06
C MET A 1 0.30 8.49 1.92
N GLY A 2 -0.04 7.69 0.90
CA GLY A 2 0.80 7.46 -0.27
C GLY A 2 0.28 8.22 -1.49
N HIS A 3 1.12 8.42 -2.50
CA HIS A 3 0.72 8.98 -3.78
C HIS A 3 0.80 7.90 -4.87
N GLY A 4 0.08 8.11 -5.94
CA GLY A 4 0.03 7.22 -7.09
C GLY A 4 -1.40 6.86 -7.49
N PRO A 5 -1.58 6.32 -8.70
CA PRO A 5 -2.92 6.11 -9.27
C PRO A 5 -3.66 4.90 -8.70
N SER A 6 -2.98 4.01 -7.96
CA SER A 6 -3.57 2.76 -7.50
C SER A 6 -3.08 2.34 -6.12
N SER A 7 -4.00 1.97 -5.21
CA SER A 7 -3.62 1.43 -3.91
C SER A 7 -2.94 0.07 -4.01
N SER A 8 -3.43 -0.82 -4.85
CA SER A 8 -2.89 -2.18 -4.99
C SER A 8 -1.66 -2.28 -5.91
N HIS A 9 -1.57 -1.40 -6.92
CA HIS A 9 -0.50 -1.46 -7.92
C HIS A 9 0.59 -0.38 -7.74
N THR A 10 0.38 0.59 -6.86
CA THR A 10 1.36 1.65 -6.55
C THR A 10 1.71 1.66 -5.06
N MET A 11 0.73 1.93 -4.19
CA MET A 11 0.97 2.07 -2.75
C MET A 11 1.39 0.76 -2.08
N GLY A 12 0.74 -0.37 -2.41
CA GLY A 12 1.12 -1.69 -1.91
C GLY A 12 2.56 -2.06 -2.26
N PRO A 13 2.98 -2.03 -3.54
CA PRO A 13 4.36 -2.25 -3.95
C PRO A 13 5.37 -1.30 -3.32
N MET A 14 5.08 0.02 -3.21
CA MET A 14 5.93 0.98 -2.51
C MET A 14 6.15 0.57 -1.05
N ARG A 15 5.07 0.24 -0.35
CA ARG A 15 5.13 -0.19 1.05
C ARG A 15 5.90 -1.49 1.22
N ALA A 16 5.72 -2.45 0.30
CA ALA A 16 6.49 -3.69 0.31
C ALA A 16 8.00 -3.41 0.16
N ALA A 17 8.37 -2.52 -0.75
CA ALA A 17 9.76 -2.09 -0.93
C ALA A 17 10.33 -1.41 0.33
N GLN A 18 9.56 -0.57 1.01
CA GLN A 18 9.95 0.07 2.28
C GLN A 18 10.22 -0.97 3.37
N MET A 19 9.30 -1.91 3.58
CA MET A 19 9.43 -2.97 4.57
C MET A 19 10.63 -3.89 4.27
N PHE A 20 10.88 -4.19 2.99
CA PHE A 20 12.01 -4.99 2.59
C PHE A 20 13.34 -4.27 2.79
N LEU A 21 13.40 -2.98 2.45
CA LEU A 21 14.58 -2.14 2.66
C LEU A 21 14.96 -2.01 4.14
N GLU A 22 13.98 -1.84 5.03
CA GLU A 22 14.22 -1.73 6.48
C GLU A 22 14.97 -2.92 7.04
N ARG A 23 14.70 -4.12 6.52
CA ARG A 23 15.38 -5.37 6.91
C ARG A 23 16.72 -5.55 6.22
N ASN A 24 16.95 -4.89 5.09
CA ASN A 24 18.07 -5.14 4.18
C ASN A 24 18.93 -3.90 3.91
N ARG A 25 19.15 -3.05 4.91
CA ARG A 25 19.91 -1.78 4.79
C ARG A 25 21.36 -1.94 4.32
N GLY A 26 21.94 -3.12 4.48
CA GLY A 26 23.30 -3.44 4.03
C GLY A 26 23.39 -4.05 2.64
N ALA A 27 22.30 -4.19 1.92
CA ALA A 27 22.31 -4.73 0.57
C ALA A 27 22.91 -3.74 -0.42
N VAL A 28 23.66 -4.24 -1.40
CA VAL A 28 24.25 -3.45 -2.50
C VAL A 28 23.52 -3.64 -3.81
N ARG A 29 22.59 -4.58 -3.87
CA ARG A 29 21.73 -4.83 -5.03
C ARG A 29 20.40 -5.41 -4.60
N PHE A 30 19.34 -4.98 -5.29
CA PHE A 30 18.02 -5.55 -5.19
C PHE A 30 17.54 -6.09 -6.53
N ASN A 31 16.87 -7.23 -6.53
CA ASN A 31 16.04 -7.68 -7.64
C ASN A 31 14.59 -7.75 -7.18
N VAL A 32 13.68 -7.30 -8.01
CA VAL A 32 12.24 -7.39 -7.75
C VAL A 32 11.57 -8.02 -8.95
N THR A 33 10.87 -9.13 -8.74
CA THR A 33 10.06 -9.76 -9.77
C THR A 33 8.59 -9.51 -9.49
N LEU A 34 7.90 -8.93 -10.48
CA LEU A 34 6.47 -8.66 -10.44
C LEU A 34 5.74 -9.76 -11.21
N TYR A 35 4.64 -10.26 -10.63
CA TYR A 35 3.88 -11.37 -11.20
C TYR A 35 2.45 -10.97 -11.55
N GLY A 36 1.84 -11.74 -12.46
CA GLY A 36 0.43 -11.71 -12.79
C GLY A 36 -0.10 -10.31 -13.09
N SER A 37 -1.09 -9.84 -12.34
CA SER A 37 -1.75 -8.55 -12.58
C SER A 37 -0.80 -7.36 -12.38
N LEU A 38 0.08 -7.40 -11.39
CA LEU A 38 1.09 -6.34 -11.19
C LEU A 38 2.02 -6.21 -12.39
N ALA A 39 2.45 -7.32 -12.97
CA ALA A 39 3.30 -7.30 -14.15
C ALA A 39 2.54 -6.89 -15.42
N ALA A 40 1.29 -7.33 -15.58
CA ALA A 40 0.49 -7.07 -16.77
C ALA A 40 0.09 -5.59 -16.91
N THR A 41 -0.21 -4.91 -15.82
CA THR A 41 -0.75 -3.54 -15.81
C THR A 41 0.13 -2.53 -15.07
N GLY A 42 1.19 -3.00 -14.41
CA GLY A 42 2.00 -2.22 -13.47
C GLY A 42 2.69 -1.01 -14.08
N LYS A 43 3.09 -1.06 -15.36
CA LYS A 43 3.68 0.10 -16.04
C LYS A 43 2.71 1.28 -16.09
N GLY A 44 1.45 1.03 -16.42
CA GLY A 44 0.40 2.06 -16.43
C GLY A 44 0.04 2.58 -15.03
N HIS A 45 0.30 1.79 -14.00
CA HIS A 45 0.07 2.15 -12.60
C HIS A 45 1.34 2.62 -11.88
N MET A 46 2.45 2.82 -12.61
CA MET A 46 3.73 3.28 -12.05
C MET A 46 4.28 2.37 -10.92
N THR A 47 4.02 1.06 -11.02
CA THR A 47 4.44 0.07 -9.99
C THR A 47 5.97 0.04 -9.86
N ASP A 48 6.67 0.02 -10.97
CA ASP A 48 8.14 0.08 -11.01
C ASP A 48 8.68 1.40 -10.45
N ALA A 49 8.10 2.52 -10.84
CA ALA A 49 8.50 3.83 -10.34
C ALA A 49 8.38 3.91 -8.82
N ALA A 50 7.27 3.40 -8.26
CA ALA A 50 7.03 3.37 -6.82
C ALA A 50 8.05 2.50 -6.05
N ILE A 51 8.43 1.35 -6.59
CA ILE A 51 9.46 0.48 -6.01
C ILE A 51 10.85 1.10 -6.14
N LEU A 52 11.17 1.64 -7.33
CA LEU A 52 12.47 2.27 -7.59
C LEU A 52 12.68 3.52 -6.76
N GLU A 53 11.65 4.33 -6.50
CA GLU A 53 11.71 5.49 -5.61
C GLU A 53 12.25 5.12 -4.22
N VAL A 54 11.93 3.94 -3.72
CA VAL A 54 12.35 3.45 -2.40
C VAL A 54 13.73 2.81 -2.44
N LEU A 55 13.97 1.90 -3.38
CA LEU A 55 15.16 1.02 -3.36
C LEU A 55 16.37 1.60 -4.10
N GLN A 56 16.14 2.28 -5.23
CA GLN A 56 17.22 2.74 -6.10
C GLN A 56 18.14 3.80 -5.48
N PRO A 57 17.68 4.71 -4.58
CA PRO A 57 18.59 5.62 -3.87
C PRO A 57 19.60 4.92 -2.95
N VAL A 58 19.31 3.69 -2.53
CA VAL A 58 20.16 2.91 -1.60
C VAL A 58 21.08 1.96 -2.35
N ALA A 59 20.54 1.22 -3.32
CA ALA A 59 21.33 0.23 -4.07
C ALA A 59 20.76 0.01 -5.47
N LYS A 60 21.59 -0.53 -6.38
CA LYS A 60 21.16 -0.89 -7.72
C LYS A 60 19.97 -1.83 -7.67
N THR A 61 18.87 -1.44 -8.29
CA THR A 61 17.62 -2.20 -8.31
C THR A 61 17.24 -2.60 -9.73
N ASN A 62 16.93 -3.89 -9.92
CA ASN A 62 16.45 -4.43 -11.19
C ASN A 62 15.00 -4.90 -11.01
N ILE A 63 14.14 -4.62 -11.99
CA ILE A 63 12.75 -5.08 -12.00
C ILE A 63 12.53 -6.04 -13.15
N THR A 64 12.00 -7.22 -12.85
CA THR A 64 11.60 -8.25 -13.81
C THR A 64 10.07 -8.34 -13.87
N TRP A 65 9.53 -8.50 -15.06
CA TRP A 65 8.10 -8.55 -15.31
C TRP A 65 7.67 -9.92 -15.79
N GLU A 66 6.81 -10.59 -15.01
CA GLU A 66 6.30 -11.95 -15.29
C GLU A 66 4.76 -11.94 -15.39
N PRO A 67 4.18 -11.31 -16.44
CA PRO A 67 2.73 -11.12 -16.54
C PRO A 67 1.93 -12.41 -16.76
N LYS A 68 2.58 -13.49 -17.19
CA LYS A 68 1.95 -14.79 -17.45
C LYS A 68 2.09 -15.76 -16.28
N THR A 69 2.90 -15.43 -15.30
CA THR A 69 3.15 -16.24 -14.10
C THR A 69 2.26 -15.77 -12.96
N PHE A 70 1.37 -16.61 -12.48
CA PHE A 70 0.50 -16.32 -11.34
C PHE A 70 0.95 -17.15 -10.14
N LEU A 71 1.24 -16.48 -9.04
CA LEU A 71 1.55 -17.15 -7.78
C LEU A 71 0.26 -17.64 -7.10
N PRO A 72 0.31 -18.75 -6.34
CA PRO A 72 -0.90 -19.43 -5.86
C PRO A 72 -1.79 -18.60 -4.93
N PHE A 73 -1.21 -17.72 -4.11
CA PHE A 73 -1.92 -17.01 -3.06
C PHE A 73 -2.78 -15.84 -3.58
N HIS A 74 -2.22 -15.02 -4.49
CA HIS A 74 -2.93 -13.86 -5.02
C HIS A 74 -2.32 -13.40 -6.36
N PRO A 75 -3.11 -12.86 -7.32
CA PRO A 75 -2.59 -12.43 -8.63
C PRO A 75 -1.63 -11.22 -8.59
N ASN A 76 -1.59 -10.45 -7.49
CA ASN A 76 -0.69 -9.32 -7.33
C ASN A 76 0.56 -9.72 -6.52
N GLY A 77 1.32 -10.68 -7.02
CA GLY A 77 2.52 -11.18 -6.37
C GLY A 77 3.77 -10.37 -6.68
N MET A 78 4.66 -10.29 -5.70
CA MET A 78 5.99 -9.68 -5.79
C MET A 78 7.00 -10.59 -5.09
N LEU A 79 8.18 -10.75 -5.70
CA LEU A 79 9.33 -11.37 -5.08
C LEU A 79 10.43 -10.32 -4.97
N PHE A 80 10.91 -10.09 -3.77
CA PHE A 80 12.03 -9.22 -3.46
C PHE A 80 13.24 -10.09 -3.08
N GLU A 81 14.41 -9.74 -3.59
CA GLU A 81 15.68 -10.39 -3.30
C GLU A 81 16.74 -9.32 -3.05
N SER A 82 17.59 -9.53 -2.06
CA SER A 82 18.71 -8.64 -1.72
C SER A 82 20.04 -9.37 -1.74
N TYR A 83 21.11 -8.67 -2.13
CA TYR A 83 22.44 -9.26 -2.33
C TYR A 83 23.53 -8.39 -1.71
N ASN A 84 24.60 -9.04 -1.22
CA ASN A 84 25.82 -8.41 -0.76
C ASN A 84 26.82 -8.13 -1.89
N GLU A 85 27.98 -7.56 -1.56
CA GLU A 85 29.08 -7.25 -2.51
C GLU A 85 29.64 -8.49 -3.21
N SER A 86 29.66 -9.65 -2.53
CA SER A 86 30.12 -10.93 -3.11
C SER A 86 29.09 -11.56 -4.06
N GLY A 87 27.87 -10.98 -4.13
CA GLY A 87 26.78 -11.50 -4.95
C GLY A 87 25.96 -12.60 -4.27
N GLU A 88 26.18 -12.85 -2.99
CA GLU A 88 25.39 -13.80 -2.21
C GLU A 88 24.04 -13.17 -1.85
N GLU A 89 22.99 -13.99 -1.89
CA GLU A 89 21.65 -13.61 -1.46
C GLU A 89 21.61 -13.43 0.06
N LEU A 90 21.15 -12.27 0.52
CA LEU A 90 21.00 -11.95 1.94
C LEU A 90 19.60 -12.27 2.45
N ASP A 91 18.57 -11.92 1.68
CA ASP A 91 17.16 -12.11 2.05
C ASP A 91 16.31 -12.25 0.79
N THR A 92 15.26 -13.04 0.91
CA THR A 92 14.23 -13.20 -0.11
C THR A 92 12.84 -13.12 0.52
N TRP A 93 11.91 -12.43 -0.15
CA TRP A 93 10.56 -12.24 0.37
C TRP A 93 9.51 -12.22 -0.71
N THR A 94 8.61 -13.20 -0.64
CA THR A 94 7.40 -13.20 -1.46
C THR A 94 6.26 -12.55 -0.70
N VAL A 95 5.63 -11.56 -1.33
CA VAL A 95 4.54 -10.78 -0.74
C VAL A 95 3.51 -10.41 -1.80
N TYR A 96 2.28 -10.20 -1.38
CA TYR A 96 1.14 -9.93 -2.24
C TYR A 96 0.46 -8.63 -1.82
N SER A 97 0.11 -7.79 -2.81
CA SER A 97 -0.72 -6.62 -2.60
C SER A 97 -2.20 -7.00 -2.73
N ILE A 98 -2.89 -7.13 -1.61
CA ILE A 98 -4.25 -7.69 -1.55
C ILE A 98 -5.38 -6.65 -1.59
N GLY A 99 -5.05 -5.37 -1.81
CA GLY A 99 -5.99 -4.26 -1.93
C GLY A 99 -5.83 -3.21 -0.82
N GLY A 100 -6.28 -1.99 -1.08
CA GLY A 100 -6.19 -0.89 -0.12
C GLY A 100 -4.77 -0.49 0.32
N GLY A 101 -3.73 -0.93 -0.39
CA GLY A 101 -2.33 -0.80 0.03
C GLY A 101 -1.90 -1.86 1.05
N THR A 102 -2.77 -2.81 1.38
CA THR A 102 -2.52 -3.89 2.35
C THR A 102 -1.67 -4.99 1.74
N LEU A 103 -0.79 -5.56 2.54
CA LEU A 103 0.12 -6.63 2.17
C LEU A 103 -0.21 -7.93 2.90
N ALA A 104 0.04 -9.06 2.25
CA ALA A 104 -0.05 -10.39 2.85
C ALA A 104 0.96 -11.35 2.23
N ASN A 105 1.29 -12.41 2.95
CA ASN A 105 1.91 -13.63 2.43
C ASN A 105 1.35 -14.85 3.19
N GLU A 106 1.88 -16.04 2.96
CA GLU A 106 1.39 -17.27 3.59
C GLU A 106 1.43 -17.25 5.13
N SER A 107 2.41 -16.52 5.71
CA SER A 107 2.62 -16.41 7.17
C SER A 107 2.17 -15.07 7.77
N PHE A 108 1.85 -14.10 6.94
CA PHE A 108 1.56 -12.73 7.35
C PHE A 108 0.36 -12.18 6.58
N ASN A 109 -0.61 -11.64 7.29
CA ASN A 109 -1.77 -10.97 6.70
C ASN A 109 -2.10 -9.72 7.51
N GLU A 110 -1.88 -8.56 6.91
CA GLU A 110 -2.18 -7.25 7.53
C GLU A 110 -3.68 -7.00 7.73
N LEU A 111 -4.55 -7.80 7.09
CA LEU A 111 -6.00 -7.71 7.33
C LEU A 111 -6.41 -8.17 8.74
N ARG A 112 -5.50 -8.69 9.56
CA ARG A 112 -5.69 -8.80 11.00
C ARG A 112 -5.51 -7.42 11.66
N THR A 113 -6.31 -6.47 11.23
CA THR A 113 -6.46 -5.20 11.95
C THR A 113 -7.17 -5.47 13.27
N GLU A 114 -6.69 -4.86 14.34
CA GLU A 114 -7.46 -4.81 15.59
C GLU A 114 -8.84 -4.25 15.27
N GLN A 115 -9.88 -4.94 15.75
CA GLN A 115 -11.24 -4.42 15.63
C GLN A 115 -11.36 -3.23 16.58
N VAL A 116 -11.23 -2.04 16.04
CA VAL A 116 -11.39 -0.80 16.80
C VAL A 116 -12.85 -0.58 17.18
N TYR A 117 -13.78 -0.93 16.29
CA TYR A 117 -15.21 -0.73 16.47
C TYR A 117 -15.89 -2.00 16.98
N ASP A 118 -16.75 -1.87 17.99
CA ASP A 118 -17.53 -2.97 18.59
C ASP A 118 -18.84 -3.27 17.83
N MET A 119 -19.35 -2.30 17.06
CA MET A 119 -20.55 -2.45 16.22
C MET A 119 -20.17 -2.65 14.75
N HIS A 120 -20.85 -3.60 14.10
CA HIS A 120 -20.50 -4.03 12.74
C HIS A 120 -21.53 -3.63 11.68
N THR A 121 -22.67 -3.11 12.08
CA THR A 121 -23.71 -2.67 11.17
C THR A 121 -24.17 -1.24 11.46
N ILE A 122 -24.57 -0.53 10.39
CA ILE A 122 -25.11 0.82 10.54
C ILE A 122 -26.37 0.87 11.44
N LYS A 123 -27.14 -0.22 11.48
CA LYS A 123 -28.32 -0.32 12.35
C LYS A 123 -27.95 -0.34 13.83
N GLU A 124 -26.88 -1.03 14.18
CA GLU A 124 -26.38 -1.07 15.58
C GLU A 124 -25.89 0.31 16.00
N ILE A 125 -25.12 1.00 15.15
CA ILE A 125 -24.63 2.36 15.42
C ILE A 125 -25.81 3.34 15.53
N GLN A 126 -26.79 3.23 14.62
CA GLN A 126 -27.99 4.08 14.66
C GLN A 126 -28.77 3.88 15.97
N ALA A 127 -29.02 2.64 16.37
CA ALA A 127 -29.72 2.33 17.63
C ALA A 127 -28.94 2.85 18.85
N TRP A 128 -27.62 2.80 18.82
CA TRP A 128 -26.77 3.38 19.85
C TRP A 128 -26.91 4.90 19.90
N CYS A 129 -26.87 5.59 18.75
CA CYS A 129 -27.08 7.03 18.65
C CYS A 129 -28.45 7.44 19.20
N GLU A 130 -29.52 6.74 18.81
CA GLU A 130 -30.89 6.98 19.28
C GLU A 130 -31.02 6.79 20.81
N LYS A 131 -30.37 5.76 21.35
CA LYS A 131 -30.40 5.44 22.78
C LYS A 131 -29.61 6.42 23.65
N THR A 132 -28.46 6.89 23.12
CA THR A 132 -27.51 7.71 23.90
C THR A 132 -27.65 9.21 23.64
N GLY A 133 -28.32 9.61 22.54
CA GLY A 133 -28.37 10.98 22.07
C GLY A 133 -27.10 11.47 21.39
N HIS A 134 -26.13 10.57 21.16
CA HIS A 134 -24.88 10.89 20.47
C HIS A 134 -25.03 10.80 18.95
N SER A 135 -24.13 11.47 18.24
CA SER A 135 -23.98 11.42 16.79
C SER A 135 -23.03 10.32 16.34
N TYR A 136 -23.00 10.04 15.03
CA TYR A 136 -22.07 9.08 14.44
C TYR A 136 -20.59 9.46 14.66
N TRP A 137 -20.28 10.75 14.58
CA TRP A 137 -18.90 11.21 14.77
C TRP A 137 -18.45 11.08 16.24
N GLU A 138 -19.34 11.20 17.22
CA GLU A 138 -19.02 10.93 18.62
C GLU A 138 -18.79 9.45 18.88
N TYR A 139 -19.49 8.56 18.16
CA TYR A 139 -19.19 7.14 18.16
C TYR A 139 -17.77 6.86 17.63
N VAL A 140 -17.37 7.49 16.53
CA VAL A 140 -16.01 7.37 15.98
C VAL A 140 -14.97 7.87 16.98
N GLU A 141 -15.17 9.07 17.54
CA GLU A 141 -14.24 9.67 18.51
C GLU A 141 -14.08 8.81 19.77
N GLN A 142 -15.16 8.16 20.24
CA GLN A 142 -15.11 7.27 21.39
C GLN A 142 -14.18 6.06 21.16
N HIS A 143 -14.09 5.56 19.93
CA HIS A 143 -13.32 4.36 19.60
C HIS A 143 -11.89 4.68 19.12
N GLU A 144 -11.72 5.72 18.33
CA GLU A 144 -10.42 6.12 17.76
C GLU A 144 -9.63 7.08 18.67
N GLY A 145 -10.32 7.70 19.64
CA GLY A 145 -9.77 8.77 20.46
C GLY A 145 -9.74 10.13 19.77
N PRO A 146 -9.43 11.21 20.52
CA PRO A 146 -9.51 12.59 20.01
C PRO A 146 -8.51 12.91 18.89
N SER A 147 -7.42 12.13 18.76
CA SER A 147 -6.42 12.30 17.70
C SER A 147 -6.97 12.01 16.29
N ILE A 148 -8.14 11.39 16.18
CA ILE A 148 -8.80 11.16 14.89
C ILE A 148 -9.05 12.48 14.14
N TRP A 149 -9.33 13.57 14.86
CA TRP A 149 -9.61 14.86 14.23
C TRP A 149 -8.39 15.49 13.57
N ASP A 150 -7.22 15.36 14.19
CA ASP A 150 -5.95 15.82 13.61
C ASP A 150 -5.63 15.01 12.35
N TYR A 151 -5.83 13.70 12.40
CA TYR A 151 -5.66 12.82 11.24
C TYR A 151 -6.62 13.16 10.11
N LEU A 152 -7.90 13.38 10.40
CA LEU A 152 -8.90 13.76 9.40
C LEU A 152 -8.63 15.14 8.79
N ALA A 153 -8.11 16.08 9.57
CA ALA A 153 -7.68 17.39 9.07
C ALA A 153 -6.52 17.23 8.07
N GLU A 154 -5.51 16.42 8.39
CA GLU A 154 -4.41 16.09 7.45
C GLU A 154 -4.92 15.42 6.18
N VAL A 155 -5.84 14.44 6.31
CA VAL A 155 -6.47 13.78 5.15
C VAL A 155 -7.16 14.81 4.26
N TRP A 156 -7.89 15.75 4.85
CA TRP A 156 -8.61 16.78 4.12
C TRP A 156 -7.66 17.70 3.33
N GLU A 157 -6.57 18.15 3.93
CA GLU A 157 -5.55 18.96 3.27
C GLU A 157 -4.95 18.24 2.06
N VAL A 158 -4.57 16.96 2.22
CA VAL A 158 -4.02 16.14 1.13
C VAL A 158 -5.04 15.93 0.01
N MET A 159 -6.32 15.73 0.36
CA MET A 159 -7.39 15.63 -0.64
C MET A 159 -7.57 16.93 -1.43
N GLN A 160 -7.56 18.08 -0.77
CA GLN A 160 -7.65 19.39 -1.44
C GLN A 160 -6.47 19.61 -2.38
N ASP A 161 -5.25 19.27 -1.95
CA ASP A 161 -4.06 19.35 -2.79
C ASP A 161 -4.12 18.42 -3.99
N ALA A 162 -4.62 17.21 -3.81
CA ALA A 162 -4.81 16.26 -4.90
C ALA A 162 -5.81 16.78 -5.95
N VAL A 163 -6.93 17.37 -5.49
CA VAL A 163 -7.92 18.00 -6.38
C VAL A 163 -7.31 19.18 -7.12
N ARG A 164 -6.56 20.06 -6.42
CA ARG A 164 -5.92 21.23 -7.04
C ARG A 164 -4.94 20.79 -8.15
N ARG A 165 -4.05 19.85 -7.84
CA ARG A 165 -3.11 19.30 -8.84
C ARG A 165 -3.82 18.65 -10.01
N GLY A 166 -4.93 17.93 -9.76
CA GLY A 166 -5.71 17.30 -10.82
C GLY A 166 -6.39 18.31 -11.76
N LEU A 167 -6.84 19.45 -11.22
CA LEU A 167 -7.42 20.52 -12.03
C LEU A 167 -6.38 21.30 -12.84
N GLU A 168 -5.14 21.38 -12.37
CA GLU A 168 -4.02 22.06 -13.02
C GLU A 168 -3.26 21.11 -13.99
N ALA A 169 -3.45 19.81 -13.92
CA ALA A 169 -2.76 18.84 -14.76
C ALA A 169 -3.25 18.91 -16.23
N GLU A 170 -2.31 18.98 -17.17
CA GLU A 170 -2.59 18.96 -18.61
C GLU A 170 -3.06 17.58 -19.10
N LEU A 171 -2.70 16.50 -18.39
CA LEU A 171 -3.06 15.12 -18.73
C LEU A 171 -3.94 14.50 -17.63
N SER A 172 -5.01 13.84 -18.03
CA SER A 172 -5.85 13.06 -17.12
C SER A 172 -5.50 11.57 -17.21
N LEU A 173 -5.85 10.79 -16.17
CA LEU A 173 -5.70 9.33 -16.13
C LEU A 173 -6.43 8.60 -17.29
N ILE A 174 -7.37 9.26 -17.94
CA ILE A 174 -8.13 8.73 -19.09
C ILE A 174 -7.31 8.78 -20.40
N HIS A 175 -6.22 9.52 -20.41
CA HIS A 175 -5.36 9.72 -21.60
C HIS A 175 -4.02 8.95 -21.52
N ILE A 176 -3.91 8.00 -20.59
CA ILE A 176 -2.75 7.11 -20.46
C ILE A 176 -2.99 5.83 -21.25
#